data_7e3756d41cd59ead5f62acdf4a2e3dfb
#
_entry.id   7e3756d41cd59ead5f62acdf4a2e3dfb
#
_cell.length_a   1.000
_cell.length_b   1.000
_cell.length_c   1.000
_cell.angle_alpha   90.00
_cell.angle_beta   90.00
_cell.angle_gamma   90.00
#
_symmetry.space_group_name_H-M   'P 1'
#
loop_
_entity.id
_entity.type
_entity.pdbx_description
1 polymer ?
#
loop_
_entity_poly.entity_id
_entity_poly.type
_entity_poly.pdbx_seq_one_letter_code
_entity_poly.pdbx_strand_id
1 'polypeptide(L)'
;LMVDSMKGRKDIWERSIKGKSAVKLLVEPRMGLNEARIYNVEPTNLTHQKAYEACWYPDDEAEVSACGTSQSVITTALLTASFCARQLINHCNDVELFNEILIDPVYNNIYPTKW
;
A
#
# COMPACT_ATOMS: atom_id res chain seq x y z
N LEU A 1 1.34 -7.12 0.03
CA LEU A 1 0.12 -7.54 0.73
C LEU A 1 -1.09 -6.96 -0.01
N MET A 2 -1.96 -7.83 -0.54
CA MET A 2 -3.14 -7.44 -1.32
C MET A 2 -4.34 -8.17 -0.73
N VAL A 3 -5.08 -7.49 0.15
CA VAL A 3 -6.29 -8.01 0.81
C VAL A 3 -7.37 -6.93 0.83
N ASP A 4 -8.63 -7.32 0.82
CA ASP A 4 -9.75 -6.42 0.61
C ASP A 4 -10.18 -5.65 1.86
N SER A 5 -9.89 -6.18 3.06
CA SER A 5 -10.33 -5.54 4.30
C SER A 5 -9.18 -5.00 5.13
N MET A 6 -9.41 -3.90 5.83
CA MET A 6 -8.45 -3.35 6.77
C MET A 6 -8.23 -4.28 7.96
N LYS A 7 -9.27 -4.98 8.40
CA LYS A 7 -9.15 -6.02 9.44
C LYS A 7 -8.19 -7.13 9.04
N GLY A 8 -8.32 -7.65 7.80
CA GLY A 8 -7.41 -8.67 7.28
C GLY A 8 -5.96 -8.17 7.21
N ARG A 9 -5.76 -6.91 6.81
CA ARG A 9 -4.42 -6.27 6.79
C ARG A 9 -3.81 -6.22 8.19
N LYS A 10 -4.57 -5.75 9.18
CA LYS A 10 -4.15 -5.68 10.59
C LYS A 10 -3.79 -7.05 11.13
N ASP A 11 -4.62 -8.06 10.89
CA ASP A 11 -4.37 -9.42 11.35
C ASP A 11 -3.08 -10.01 10.77
N ILE A 12 -2.83 -9.82 9.47
CA ILE A 12 -1.61 -10.30 8.82
C ILE A 12 -0.39 -9.53 9.31
N TRP A 13 -0.51 -8.20 9.42
CA TRP A 13 0.56 -7.35 9.93
C TRP A 13 1.00 -7.78 11.31
N GLU A 14 0.08 -7.83 12.28
CA GLU A 14 0.40 -8.13 13.68
C GLU A 14 0.93 -9.56 13.88
N ARG A 15 0.36 -10.55 13.19
CA ARG A 15 0.72 -11.95 13.40
C ARG A 15 1.94 -12.40 12.61
N SER A 16 2.15 -11.85 11.43
CA SER A 16 3.07 -12.44 10.46
C SER A 16 4.17 -11.53 9.95
N ILE A 17 4.04 -10.21 10.09
CA ILE A 17 4.94 -9.24 9.44
C ILE A 17 5.67 -8.36 10.45
N LYS A 18 4.95 -7.69 11.34
CA LYS A 18 5.48 -6.71 12.28
C LYS A 18 6.65 -7.27 13.10
N GLY A 19 7.78 -6.58 13.06
CA GLY A 19 8.96 -6.95 13.81
C GLY A 19 9.68 -8.23 13.35
N LYS A 20 9.24 -8.86 12.26
CA LYS A 20 9.87 -10.09 11.74
C LYS A 20 11.08 -9.76 10.89
N SER A 21 12.28 -10.10 11.37
CA SER A 21 13.55 -9.85 10.67
C SER A 21 13.69 -10.62 9.34
N ALA A 22 12.91 -11.70 9.17
CA ALA A 22 12.87 -12.45 7.91
C ALA A 22 12.15 -11.68 6.79
N VAL A 23 11.25 -10.74 7.14
CA VAL A 23 10.55 -9.90 6.16
C VAL A 23 11.33 -8.59 6.04
N LYS A 24 11.95 -8.35 4.89
CA LYS A 24 12.77 -7.15 4.66
C LYS A 24 11.96 -5.96 4.18
N LEU A 25 10.92 -6.21 3.39
CA LEU A 25 10.05 -5.20 2.83
C LEU A 25 8.62 -5.71 2.77
N LEU A 26 7.67 -4.89 3.22
CA LEU A 26 6.26 -5.01 2.91
C LEU A 26 5.93 -3.98 1.83
N VAL A 27 5.40 -4.43 0.70
CA VAL A 27 4.77 -3.58 -0.32
C VAL A 27 3.26 -3.82 -0.24
N GLU A 28 2.51 -2.77 0.09
CA GLU A 28 1.06 -2.84 0.24
C GLU A 28 0.37 -1.78 -0.63
N PRO A 29 -0.34 -2.18 -1.67
CA PRO A 29 -1.22 -1.29 -2.41
C PRO A 29 -2.60 -1.17 -1.76
N ARG A 30 -3.17 0.02 -1.85
CA ARG A 30 -4.57 0.34 -1.60
C ARG A 30 -5.11 1.09 -2.80
N MET A 31 -6.28 0.72 -3.28
CA MET A 31 -6.89 1.32 -4.46
C MET A 31 -8.30 1.83 -4.12
N GLY A 32 -8.58 3.07 -4.51
CA GLY A 32 -9.91 3.60 -4.74
C GLY A 32 -10.27 3.56 -6.23
N LEU A 33 -11.34 4.24 -6.61
CA LEU A 33 -11.75 4.34 -8.02
C LEU A 33 -10.72 5.09 -8.87
N ASN A 34 -10.26 6.23 -8.37
CA ASN A 34 -9.44 7.19 -9.09
C ASN A 34 -8.10 7.49 -8.41
N GLU A 35 -7.75 6.75 -7.39
CA GLU A 35 -6.47 6.91 -6.71
C GLU A 35 -5.91 5.56 -6.28
N ALA A 36 -4.60 5.50 -6.13
CA ALA A 36 -3.93 4.38 -5.50
C ALA A 36 -2.86 4.88 -4.53
N ARG A 37 -2.65 4.14 -3.46
CA ARG A 37 -1.55 4.36 -2.51
C ARG A 37 -0.72 3.10 -2.42
N ILE A 38 0.58 3.26 -2.41
CA ILE A 38 1.52 2.17 -2.21
C ILE A 38 2.36 2.48 -0.99
N TYR A 39 2.34 1.59 -0.02
CA TYR A 39 3.16 1.66 1.18
C TYR A 39 4.34 0.72 1.05
N ASN A 40 5.53 1.25 1.31
CA ASN A 40 6.78 0.50 1.42
C ASN A 40 7.25 0.57 2.87
N VAL A 41 7.15 -0.56 3.57
CA VAL A 41 7.39 -0.63 5.02
C VAL A 41 8.51 -1.62 5.31
N GLU A 42 9.52 -1.18 6.05
CA GLU A 42 10.48 -2.07 6.67
C GLU A 42 9.91 -2.52 8.02
N PRO A 43 9.53 -3.80 8.19
CA PRO A 43 8.77 -4.23 9.36
C PRO A 43 9.52 -4.19 10.70
N THR A 44 10.84 -4.08 10.67
CA THR A 44 11.68 -3.96 11.86
C THR A 44 11.97 -2.52 12.26
N ASN A 45 11.66 -1.55 11.38
CA ASN A 45 11.86 -0.13 11.65
C ASN A 45 10.67 0.43 12.45
N LEU A 46 10.93 0.90 13.67
CA LEU A 46 9.89 1.40 14.57
C LEU A 46 9.19 2.67 14.06
N THR A 47 9.89 3.53 13.31
CA THR A 47 9.27 4.72 12.69
C THR A 47 8.30 4.30 11.62
N HIS A 48 8.72 3.35 10.74
CA HIS A 48 7.85 2.81 9.70
C HIS A 48 6.62 2.09 10.29
N GLN A 49 6.78 1.32 11.37
CA GLN A 49 5.65 0.66 12.03
C GLN A 49 4.61 1.68 12.49
N LYS A 50 5.03 2.72 13.23
CA LYS A 50 4.13 3.75 13.77
C LYS A 50 3.41 4.53 12.65
N ALA A 51 4.15 4.94 11.63
CA ALA A 51 3.59 5.69 10.52
C ALA A 51 2.59 4.84 9.71
N TYR A 52 2.94 3.57 9.43
CA TYR A 52 2.07 2.65 8.73
C TYR A 52 0.78 2.36 9.52
N GLU A 53 0.88 2.13 10.82
CA GLU A 53 -0.28 1.91 11.70
C GLU A 53 -1.17 3.14 11.81
N ALA A 54 -0.62 4.33 11.71
CA ALA A 54 -1.38 5.58 11.68
C ALA A 54 -2.18 5.78 10.38
N CYS A 55 -1.85 5.06 9.30
CA CYS A 55 -2.57 5.09 8.04
C CYS A 55 -3.78 4.14 8.00
N TRP A 56 -4.12 3.48 9.10
CA TRP A 56 -5.27 2.56 9.15
C TRP A 56 -6.55 3.30 9.45
N TYR A 57 -7.64 2.82 8.85
CA TYR A 57 -8.99 3.32 9.04
C TYR A 57 -9.97 2.15 9.28
N PRO A 58 -11.18 2.39 9.82
CA PRO A 58 -12.23 1.37 9.95
C PRO A 58 -12.71 0.87 8.58
N ASP A 59 -13.12 -0.40 8.50
CA ASP A 59 -13.62 -1.00 7.25
C ASP A 59 -14.91 -0.33 6.74
N ASP A 60 -15.70 0.30 7.60
CA ASP A 60 -16.91 1.04 7.26
C ASP A 60 -16.64 2.41 6.61
N GLU A 61 -15.42 2.91 6.71
CA GLU A 61 -14.97 4.10 5.98
C GLU A 61 -14.42 3.78 4.59
N ALA A 62 -14.31 2.49 4.24
CA ALA A 62 -13.87 2.10 2.90
C ALA A 62 -14.93 2.47 1.86
N GLU A 63 -14.49 3.02 0.72
CA GLU A 63 -15.38 3.30 -0.42
C GLU A 63 -16.08 2.02 -0.88
N VAL A 64 -17.38 1.92 -0.61
CA VAL A 64 -18.22 0.85 -1.15
C VAL A 64 -18.83 1.37 -2.45
N SER A 65 -18.56 0.69 -3.55
CA SER A 65 -19.25 1.03 -4.81
C SER A 65 -20.75 0.79 -4.65
N ALA A 66 -21.57 1.71 -5.14
CA ALA A 66 -23.02 1.68 -5.04
C ALA A 66 -23.69 0.44 -5.67
N CYS A 67 -22.96 -0.40 -6.38
CA CYS A 67 -23.43 -1.63 -7.03
C CYS A 67 -22.86 -2.92 -6.46
N GLY A 68 -22.13 -2.89 -5.34
CA GLY A 68 -21.49 -4.09 -4.77
C GLY A 68 -20.40 -4.71 -5.66
N THR A 69 -20.19 -4.19 -6.85
CA THR A 69 -19.05 -4.49 -7.71
C THR A 69 -18.09 -3.32 -7.62
N SER A 70 -16.90 -3.57 -7.08
CA SER A 70 -15.83 -2.58 -7.17
C SER A 70 -15.57 -2.31 -8.64
N GLN A 71 -16.00 -1.16 -9.14
CA GLN A 71 -15.52 -0.66 -10.42
C GLN A 71 -14.05 -0.27 -10.21
N SER A 72 -13.18 -1.27 -10.12
CA SER A 72 -11.77 -0.99 -10.26
C SER A 72 -11.60 -0.52 -11.70
N VAL A 73 -11.29 0.75 -11.88
CA VAL A 73 -10.90 1.25 -13.17
C VAL A 73 -9.64 0.49 -13.55
N ILE A 74 -9.70 -0.29 -14.61
CA ILE A 74 -8.59 -1.16 -15.05
C ILE A 74 -7.26 -0.41 -15.13
N THR A 75 -7.31 0.87 -15.48
CA THR A 75 -6.15 1.75 -15.54
C THR A 75 -5.50 1.95 -14.16
N THR A 76 -6.30 2.17 -13.11
CA THR A 76 -5.79 2.31 -11.73
C THR A 76 -5.16 0.99 -11.27
N ALA A 77 -5.79 -0.14 -11.56
CA ALA A 77 -5.26 -1.46 -11.19
C ALA A 77 -3.93 -1.76 -11.88
N LEU A 78 -3.81 -1.49 -13.19
CA LEU A 78 -2.58 -1.71 -13.95
C LEU A 78 -1.44 -0.79 -13.49
N LEU A 79 -1.73 0.49 -13.24
CA LEU A 79 -0.74 1.42 -12.67
C LEU A 79 -0.26 0.95 -11.30
N THR A 80 -1.18 0.58 -10.42
CA THR A 80 -0.85 0.08 -9.09
C THR A 80 0.04 -1.15 -9.16
N ALA A 81 -0.30 -2.13 -9.99
CA ALA A 81 0.49 -3.34 -10.17
C ALA A 81 1.90 -3.02 -10.70
N SER A 82 2.01 -2.13 -11.69
CA SER A 82 3.29 -1.68 -12.26
C SER A 82 4.17 -1.01 -11.21
N PHE A 83 3.59 -0.13 -10.39
CA PHE A 83 4.33 0.54 -9.32
C PHE A 83 4.77 -0.42 -8.22
N CYS A 84 3.92 -1.39 -7.83
CA CYS A 84 4.32 -2.43 -6.87
C CYS A 84 5.49 -3.25 -7.37
N ALA A 85 5.46 -3.69 -8.63
CA ALA A 85 6.57 -4.40 -9.25
C ALA A 85 7.84 -3.55 -9.26
N ARG A 86 7.72 -2.25 -9.57
CA ARG A 86 8.85 -1.32 -9.54
C ARG A 86 9.46 -1.19 -8.14
N GLN A 87 8.65 -1.12 -7.08
CA GLN A 87 9.17 -1.05 -5.72
C GLN A 87 10.00 -2.30 -5.36
N LEU A 88 9.55 -3.48 -5.75
CA LEU A 88 10.30 -4.72 -5.54
C LEU A 88 11.62 -4.71 -6.32
N ILE A 89 11.61 -4.30 -7.59
CA ILE A 89 12.83 -4.18 -8.42
C ILE A 89 13.80 -3.18 -7.80
N ASN A 90 13.30 -2.03 -7.36
CA ASN A 90 14.11 -1.00 -6.72
C ASN A 90 14.77 -1.53 -5.44
N HIS A 91 14.00 -2.22 -4.61
CA HIS A 91 14.53 -2.85 -3.38
C HIS A 91 15.64 -3.87 -3.69
N CYS A 92 15.44 -4.73 -4.70
CA CYS A 92 16.45 -5.71 -5.10
C CYS A 92 17.74 -5.09 -5.68
N ASN A 93 17.65 -3.85 -6.16
CA ASN A 93 18.80 -3.10 -6.72
C ASN A 93 19.35 -2.05 -5.74
N ASP A 94 19.01 -2.13 -4.47
CA ASP A 94 19.43 -1.19 -3.43
C ASP A 94 19.10 0.29 -3.73
N VAL A 95 18.03 0.52 -4.51
CA VAL A 95 17.50 1.86 -4.75
C VAL A 95 16.61 2.26 -3.57
N GLU A 96 16.86 3.46 -3.04
CA GLU A 96 16.09 3.99 -1.92
C GLU A 96 14.61 4.12 -2.27
N LEU A 97 13.74 3.61 -1.38
CA LEU A 97 12.30 3.66 -1.55
C LEU A 97 11.67 4.84 -0.81
N PHE A 98 10.58 5.37 -1.36
CA PHE A 98 9.65 6.21 -0.60
C PHE A 98 8.69 5.33 0.20
N ASN A 99 8.31 5.78 1.40
CA ASN A 99 7.46 4.99 2.29
C ASN A 99 5.99 4.97 1.87
N GLU A 100 5.52 6.07 1.31
CA GLU A 100 4.19 6.20 0.73
C GLU A 100 4.27 6.82 -0.66
N ILE A 101 3.52 6.26 -1.61
CA ILE A 101 3.39 6.81 -2.96
C ILE A 101 1.89 6.92 -3.26
N LEU A 102 1.38 8.15 -3.30
CA LEU A 102 0.03 8.43 -3.78
C LEU A 102 0.07 8.62 -5.29
N ILE A 103 -0.79 7.92 -6.00
CA ILE A 103 -0.94 7.96 -7.46
C ILE A 103 -2.34 8.46 -7.77
N ASP A 104 -2.41 9.55 -8.52
CA ASP A 104 -3.64 10.13 -9.05
C ASP A 104 -3.61 10.01 -10.59
N PRO A 105 -4.22 8.97 -11.15
CA PRO A 105 -4.22 8.76 -12.59
C PRO A 105 -5.11 9.73 -13.37
N VAL A 106 -6.05 10.41 -12.70
CA VAL A 106 -6.95 11.37 -13.36
C VAL A 106 -6.17 12.62 -13.78
N TYR A 107 -5.32 13.12 -12.88
CA TYR A 107 -4.51 14.31 -13.13
C TYR A 107 -3.04 13.99 -13.46
N ASN A 108 -2.70 12.69 -13.61
CA ASN A 108 -1.34 12.22 -13.89
C ASN A 108 -0.30 12.66 -12.84
N ASN A 109 -0.71 12.72 -11.57
CA ASN A 109 0.14 13.13 -10.48
C ASN A 109 0.63 11.95 -9.65
N ILE A 110 1.87 12.07 -9.16
CA ILE A 110 2.49 11.10 -8.26
C ILE A 110 3.13 11.88 -7.11
N TYR A 111 2.75 11.55 -5.89
CA TYR A 111 3.23 12.21 -4.67
C TYR A 111 3.96 11.20 -3.78
N PRO A 112 5.30 11.15 -3.87
CA PRO A 112 6.10 10.29 -3.00
C PRO A 112 6.37 10.97 -1.66
N THR A 113 6.29 10.22 -0.56
CA THR A 113 6.54 10.71 0.81
C THR A 113 7.48 9.77 1.55
N LYS A 114 8.37 10.32 2.39
CA LYS A 114 9.19 9.59 3.36
C LYS A 114 8.69 9.87 4.78
N TRP A 115 8.81 8.85 5.63
CA TRP A 115 8.47 8.92 7.05
C TRP A 115 9.70 9.12 7.93
#